data_779171ac51b6e94caad4f4e47dc81624
#
_entry.id   779171ac51b6e94caad4f4e47dc81624
#
_cell.length_a   1.000
_cell.length_b   1.000
_cell.length_c   1.000
_cell.angle_alpha   90.00
_cell.angle_beta   90.00
_cell.angle_gamma   90.00
#
_symmetry.space_group_name_H-M   'P 1'
#
loop_
_entity.id
_entity.type
_entity.pdbx_description
1 polymer ?
#
loop_
_entity_poly.entity_id
_entity_poly.type
_entity_poly.pdbx_seq_one_letter_code
_entity_poly.pdbx_strand_id
1 'polypeptide(L)'
;MRIGQGYDVHAFGDGDHIMLGGVRVPHDRGVLAHSDGDVVLHALCDAMLGALALGDIGRHFPPSDERWRGADSRRFLRHCNELIGQRGYRVGNADVTVICERPKVGPHAQAMREAIAADLGIAVDAVSVKATTTEKLGFSGRGEGIAATAICLLVPA
;
A
#
# COMPACT_ATOMS: atom_id res chain seq x y z
N MET A 1 -22.24 -1.61 2.75
CA MET A 1 -21.09 -2.47 2.55
C MET A 1 -20.55 -2.26 1.13
N ARG A 2 -19.28 -2.01 0.96
CA ARG A 2 -18.62 -1.76 -0.33
C ARG A 2 -17.27 -2.51 -0.35
N ILE A 3 -16.90 -3.06 -1.50
CA ILE A 3 -15.61 -3.71 -1.69
C ILE A 3 -14.79 -2.92 -2.71
N GLY A 4 -13.48 -2.82 -2.47
CA GLY A 4 -12.55 -2.21 -3.40
C GLY A 4 -11.29 -3.06 -3.56
N GLN A 5 -10.65 -2.93 -4.72
CA GLN A 5 -9.40 -3.61 -5.06
C GLN A 5 -8.42 -2.58 -5.60
N GLY A 6 -7.15 -2.73 -5.22
CA GLY A 6 -6.06 -1.91 -5.72
C GLY A 6 -4.86 -2.74 -6.11
N TYR A 7 -4.05 -2.20 -7.01
CA TYR A 7 -2.78 -2.76 -7.44
C TYR A 7 -1.78 -1.63 -7.64
N ASP A 8 -0.55 -1.82 -7.19
CA ASP A 8 0.53 -0.87 -7.44
C ASP A 8 1.83 -1.61 -7.73
N VAL A 9 2.74 -0.98 -8.46
CA VAL A 9 4.03 -1.53 -8.85
C VAL A 9 5.06 -0.41 -8.97
N HIS A 10 6.26 -0.66 -8.47
CA HIS A 10 7.41 0.22 -8.65
C HIS A 10 8.64 -0.57 -9.09
N ALA A 11 9.42 0.01 -10.00
CA ALA A 11 10.72 -0.51 -10.37
C ALA A 11 11.72 -0.32 -9.22
N PHE A 12 12.64 -1.28 -9.06
CA PHE A 12 13.78 -1.08 -8.18
C PHE A 12 14.78 -0.07 -8.77
N GLY A 13 15.45 0.65 -7.89
CA GLY A 13 16.50 1.60 -8.20
C GLY A 13 17.58 1.59 -7.14
N ASP A 14 18.41 2.62 -7.13
CA ASP A 14 19.46 2.74 -6.11
C ASP A 14 18.87 2.99 -4.74
N GLY A 15 19.49 2.43 -3.72
CA GLY A 15 19.08 2.59 -2.33
C GLY A 15 19.48 1.41 -1.47
N ASP A 16 19.19 1.52 -0.18
CA ASP A 16 19.53 0.54 0.84
C ASP A 16 18.31 0.04 1.64
N HIS A 17 17.14 0.51 1.27
CA HIS A 17 15.88 0.11 1.90
C HIS A 17 14.69 0.40 0.97
N ILE A 18 13.56 -0.19 1.29
CA ILE A 18 12.26 0.15 0.71
C ILE A 18 11.23 0.38 1.82
N MET A 19 10.22 1.20 1.53
CA MET A 19 9.08 1.36 2.43
C MET A 19 7.97 0.40 2.00
N LEU A 20 7.48 -0.40 2.93
CA LEU A 20 6.37 -1.34 2.73
C LEU A 20 5.41 -1.28 3.91
N GLY A 21 4.15 -0.96 3.65
CA GLY A 21 3.13 -0.92 4.69
C GLY A 21 3.45 0.06 5.83
N GLY A 22 4.16 1.15 5.52
CA GLY A 22 4.61 2.12 6.49
C GLY A 22 5.84 1.71 7.29
N VAL A 23 6.51 0.62 6.92
CA VAL A 23 7.69 0.07 7.60
C VAL A 23 8.92 0.16 6.70
N ARG A 24 10.03 0.62 7.29
CA ARG A 24 11.32 0.63 6.59
C ARG A 24 11.91 -0.79 6.57
N VAL A 25 12.02 -1.36 5.39
CA VAL A 25 12.54 -2.71 5.18
C VAL A 25 13.93 -2.63 4.56
N PRO A 26 14.99 -3.11 5.22
CA PRO A 26 16.33 -3.16 4.64
C PRO A 26 16.34 -3.99 3.36
N HIS A 27 16.98 -3.47 2.33
CA HIS A 27 17.13 -4.14 1.04
C HIS A 27 18.36 -3.55 0.33
N ASP A 28 18.94 -4.29 -0.60
CA ASP A 28 20.11 -3.83 -1.36
C ASP A 28 19.75 -2.86 -2.51
N ARG A 29 18.47 -2.54 -2.67
CA ARG A 29 17.95 -1.59 -3.64
C ARG A 29 16.81 -0.75 -3.04
N GLY A 30 16.59 0.44 -3.61
CA GLY A 30 15.39 1.25 -3.35
C GLY A 30 14.34 1.06 -4.43
N VAL A 31 13.33 1.91 -4.44
CA VAL A 31 12.31 1.97 -5.50
C VAL A 31 12.32 3.33 -6.19
N LEU A 32 11.96 3.35 -7.47
CA LEU A 32 11.78 4.57 -8.26
C LEU A 32 10.34 5.04 -8.11
N ALA A 33 10.15 6.16 -7.42
CA ALA A 33 8.83 6.74 -7.19
C ALA A 33 8.93 8.23 -6.89
N HIS A 34 7.83 8.96 -7.07
CA HIS A 34 7.72 10.37 -6.68
C HIS A 34 7.61 10.54 -5.15
N SER A 35 6.81 9.68 -4.49
CA SER A 35 6.70 9.58 -3.03
C SER A 35 7.76 8.63 -2.47
N ASP A 36 7.54 8.05 -1.29
CA ASP A 36 8.40 6.99 -0.73
C ASP A 36 8.28 5.63 -1.44
N GLY A 37 7.34 5.49 -2.39
CA GLY A 37 7.17 4.31 -3.22
C GLY A 37 6.59 3.09 -2.51
N ASP A 38 5.82 3.29 -1.44
CA ASP A 38 5.19 2.21 -0.68
C ASP A 38 4.05 1.56 -1.46
N VAL A 39 4.35 0.47 -2.17
CA VAL A 39 3.35 -0.25 -3.01
C VAL A 39 2.18 -0.78 -2.20
N VAL A 40 2.40 -1.15 -0.94
CA VAL A 40 1.34 -1.68 -0.06
C VAL A 40 0.32 -0.60 0.25
N LEU A 41 0.78 0.56 0.70
CA LEU A 41 -0.11 1.66 1.06
C LEU A 41 -0.78 2.26 -0.18
N HIS A 42 -0.08 2.33 -1.32
CA HIS A 42 -0.66 2.81 -2.58
C HIS A 42 -1.78 1.89 -3.08
N ALA A 43 -1.55 0.57 -3.09
CA ALA A 43 -2.58 -0.39 -3.45
C ALA A 43 -3.80 -0.31 -2.51
N LEU A 44 -3.56 -0.15 -1.22
CA LEU A 44 -4.64 -0.04 -0.23
C LEU A 44 -5.43 1.27 -0.40
N CYS A 45 -4.76 2.39 -0.63
CA CYS A 45 -5.43 3.66 -0.95
C CYS A 45 -6.34 3.52 -2.17
N ASP A 46 -5.85 2.91 -3.26
CA ASP A 46 -6.65 2.68 -4.45
C ASP A 46 -7.85 1.78 -4.19
N ALA A 47 -7.68 0.74 -3.36
CA ALA A 47 -8.79 -0.11 -2.95
C ALA A 47 -9.87 0.68 -2.20
N MET A 48 -9.47 1.54 -1.27
CA MET A 48 -10.39 2.37 -0.48
C MET A 48 -11.14 3.37 -1.36
N LEU A 49 -10.42 4.07 -2.22
CA LEU A 49 -11.01 5.04 -3.15
C LEU A 49 -11.94 4.35 -4.15
N GLY A 50 -11.51 3.22 -4.71
CA GLY A 50 -12.28 2.44 -5.68
C GLY A 50 -13.59 1.89 -5.10
N ALA A 51 -13.60 1.49 -3.82
CA ALA A 51 -14.80 1.01 -3.13
C ALA A 51 -15.95 2.04 -3.14
N LEU A 52 -15.63 3.33 -3.18
CA LEU A 52 -16.59 4.44 -3.24
C LEU A 52 -16.64 5.15 -4.60
N ALA A 53 -16.00 4.58 -5.62
CA ALA A 53 -15.92 5.16 -6.96
C ALA A 53 -15.32 6.59 -6.97
N LEU A 54 -14.30 6.83 -6.13
CA LEU A 54 -13.63 8.12 -6.01
C LEU A 54 -12.41 8.28 -6.91
N GLY A 55 -12.13 7.30 -7.77
CA GLY A 55 -10.96 7.27 -8.63
C GLY A 55 -9.76 6.60 -7.94
N ASP A 56 -8.58 7.12 -8.18
CA ASP A 56 -7.30 6.55 -7.75
C ASP A 56 -6.40 7.60 -7.06
N ILE A 57 -5.26 7.14 -6.55
CA ILE A 57 -4.29 8.01 -5.87
C ILE A 57 -3.70 9.07 -6.80
N GLY A 58 -3.55 8.80 -8.08
CA GLY A 58 -3.04 9.76 -9.04
C GLY A 58 -3.95 10.98 -9.21
N ARG A 59 -5.25 10.79 -9.04
CA ARG A 59 -6.24 11.87 -9.05
C ARG A 59 -6.17 12.73 -7.78
N HIS A 60 -5.97 12.11 -6.61
CA HIS A 60 -5.97 12.81 -5.33
C HIS A 60 -4.59 13.37 -4.96
N PHE A 61 -3.52 12.70 -5.38
CA PHE A 61 -2.14 13.04 -5.09
C PHE A 61 -1.31 13.05 -6.38
N PRO A 62 -1.57 14.00 -7.31
CA PRO A 62 -0.91 13.98 -8.61
C PRO A 62 0.60 14.12 -8.48
N PRO A 63 1.39 13.34 -9.27
CA PRO A 63 2.86 13.43 -9.25
C PRO A 63 3.40 14.80 -9.64
N SER A 64 2.61 15.62 -10.32
CA SER A 64 2.95 17.01 -10.65
C SER A 64 2.94 17.95 -9.45
N ASP A 65 2.35 17.54 -8.32
CA ASP A 65 2.27 18.34 -7.10
C ASP A 65 3.51 18.09 -6.23
N GLU A 66 4.39 19.10 -6.16
CA GLU A 66 5.64 19.04 -5.39
C GLU A 66 5.43 18.79 -3.89
N ARG A 67 4.23 19.01 -3.35
CA ARG A 67 3.92 18.71 -1.94
C ARG A 67 4.08 17.24 -1.61
N TRP A 68 3.97 16.35 -2.61
CA TRP A 68 4.02 14.90 -2.45
C TRP A 68 5.39 14.30 -2.77
N ARG A 69 6.36 15.12 -3.19
CA ARG A 69 7.72 14.64 -3.47
C ARG A 69 8.35 14.07 -2.20
N GLY A 70 8.76 12.79 -2.25
CA GLY A 70 9.33 12.10 -1.09
C GLY A 70 8.38 11.90 0.07
N ALA A 71 7.08 12.13 -0.12
CA ALA A 71 6.10 12.06 0.95
C ALA A 71 5.99 10.66 1.54
N ASP A 72 5.81 10.59 2.85
CA ASP A 72 5.43 9.40 3.59
C ASP A 72 4.02 8.96 3.17
N SER A 73 3.90 7.79 2.56
CA SER A 73 2.62 7.27 2.05
C SER A 73 1.59 6.98 3.14
N ARG A 74 1.99 6.95 4.42
CA ARG A 74 1.03 6.92 5.52
C ARG A 74 0.14 8.17 5.55
N ARG A 75 0.64 9.31 5.05
CA ARG A 75 -0.18 10.52 4.87
C ARG A 75 -1.29 10.29 3.86
N PHE A 76 -0.99 9.59 2.76
CA PHE A 76 -2.01 9.24 1.75
C PHE A 76 -3.07 8.31 2.34
N LEU A 77 -2.65 7.30 3.10
CA LEU A 77 -3.57 6.37 3.73
C LEU A 77 -4.51 7.08 4.71
N ARG A 78 -3.99 7.94 5.58
CA ARG A 78 -4.81 8.72 6.51
C ARG A 78 -5.78 9.64 5.78
N HIS A 79 -5.33 10.30 4.72
CA HIS A 79 -6.22 11.15 3.90
C HIS A 79 -7.34 10.35 3.24
N CYS A 80 -7.03 9.18 2.67
CA CYS A 80 -8.06 8.29 2.13
C CYS A 80 -9.04 7.84 3.21
N ASN A 81 -8.54 7.54 4.42
CA ASN A 81 -9.40 7.18 5.55
C ASN A 81 -10.36 8.32 5.95
N GLU A 82 -9.88 9.57 5.95
CA GLU A 82 -10.72 10.74 6.16
C GLU A 82 -11.80 10.89 5.08
N LEU A 83 -11.43 10.71 3.80
CA LEU A 83 -12.37 10.81 2.68
C LEU A 83 -13.49 9.77 2.78
N ILE A 84 -13.19 8.52 3.11
CA ILE A 84 -14.23 7.50 3.29
C ILE A 84 -15.09 7.78 4.51
N GLY A 85 -14.49 8.32 5.59
CA GLY A 85 -15.21 8.77 6.79
C GLY A 85 -16.25 9.85 6.49
N GLN A 86 -15.87 10.86 5.68
CA GLN A 86 -16.77 11.91 5.22
C GLN A 86 -17.96 11.37 4.39
N ARG A 87 -17.84 10.19 3.83
CA ARG A 87 -18.91 9.49 3.08
C ARG A 87 -19.71 8.53 3.95
N GLY A 88 -19.48 8.50 5.26
CA GLY A 88 -20.20 7.65 6.21
C GLY A 88 -19.73 6.19 6.24
N TYR A 89 -18.49 5.94 5.83
CA TYR A 89 -17.89 4.61 5.81
C TYR A 89 -16.63 4.53 6.65
N ARG A 90 -16.28 3.32 7.05
CA ARG A 90 -14.99 2.98 7.64
C ARG A 90 -14.48 1.67 7.04
N VAL A 91 -13.20 1.41 7.16
CA VAL A 91 -12.64 0.12 6.77
C VAL A 91 -13.10 -0.94 7.78
N GLY A 92 -13.74 -1.99 7.30
CA GLY A 92 -14.11 -3.16 8.10
C GLY A 92 -12.94 -4.13 8.23
N ASN A 93 -12.29 -4.43 7.09
CA ASN A 93 -11.03 -5.18 7.04
C ASN A 93 -10.28 -4.88 5.75
N ALA A 94 -8.99 -5.19 5.75
CA ALA A 94 -8.13 -5.08 4.58
C ALA A 94 -7.23 -6.31 4.48
N ASP A 95 -6.98 -6.76 3.24
CA ASP A 95 -6.08 -7.86 2.93
C ASP A 95 -5.12 -7.43 1.82
N VAL A 96 -3.82 -7.54 2.07
CA VAL A 96 -2.76 -7.13 1.15
C VAL A 96 -1.86 -8.31 0.82
N THR A 97 -1.51 -8.45 -0.44
CA THR A 97 -0.48 -9.39 -0.89
C THR A 97 0.65 -8.61 -1.56
N VAL A 98 1.86 -8.75 -1.02
CA VAL A 98 3.09 -8.23 -1.64
C VAL A 98 3.65 -9.28 -2.60
N ILE A 99 4.05 -8.86 -3.79
CA ILE A 99 4.57 -9.72 -4.84
C ILE A 99 6.01 -9.31 -5.12
N CYS A 100 6.95 -10.10 -4.64
CA CYS A 100 8.38 -9.89 -4.85
C CYS A 100 9.17 -11.18 -4.58
N GLU A 101 10.34 -11.31 -5.22
CA GLU A 101 11.30 -12.36 -4.87
C GLU A 101 12.07 -11.99 -3.60
N ARG A 102 12.45 -10.73 -3.50
CA ARG A 102 13.14 -10.11 -2.37
C ARG A 102 12.66 -8.67 -2.19
N PRO A 103 12.70 -8.10 -0.98
CA PRO A 103 13.10 -8.69 0.31
C PRO A 103 12.05 -9.69 0.84
N LYS A 104 12.41 -10.43 1.89
CA LYS A 104 11.44 -11.27 2.60
C LYS A 104 10.50 -10.37 3.42
N VAL A 105 9.21 -10.53 3.20
CA VAL A 105 8.16 -9.70 3.80
C VAL A 105 7.72 -10.26 5.16
N GLY A 106 7.71 -11.57 5.33
CA GLY A 106 7.20 -12.24 6.53
C GLY A 106 7.70 -11.64 7.85
N PRO A 107 9.01 -11.40 8.03
CA PRO A 107 9.55 -10.81 9.26
C PRO A 107 9.00 -9.41 9.58
N HIS A 108 8.48 -8.69 8.60
CA HIS A 108 7.98 -7.32 8.72
C HIS A 108 6.45 -7.23 8.71
N ALA A 109 5.75 -8.32 8.44
CA ALA A 109 4.30 -8.32 8.23
C ALA A 109 3.53 -7.82 9.47
N GLN A 110 3.94 -8.21 10.67
CA GLN A 110 3.28 -7.76 11.90
C GLN A 110 3.40 -6.24 12.09
N ALA A 111 4.59 -5.67 11.88
CA ALA A 111 4.80 -4.23 11.98
C ALA A 111 3.98 -3.46 10.93
N MET A 112 3.85 -3.99 9.71
CA MET A 112 3.00 -3.41 8.66
C MET A 112 1.53 -3.42 9.08
N ARG A 113 1.03 -4.54 9.61
CA ARG A 113 -0.35 -4.65 10.10
C ARG A 113 -0.65 -3.62 11.19
N GLU A 114 0.27 -3.45 12.13
CA GLU A 114 0.14 -2.48 13.23
C GLU A 114 0.12 -1.04 12.70
N ALA A 115 1.01 -0.68 11.78
CA ALA A 115 1.05 0.64 11.18
C ALA A 115 -0.24 0.97 10.41
N ILE A 116 -0.71 0.03 9.57
CA ILE A 116 -1.95 0.19 8.79
C ILE A 116 -3.15 0.29 9.74
N ALA A 117 -3.26 -0.59 10.72
CA ALA A 117 -4.37 -0.60 11.67
C ALA A 117 -4.44 0.72 12.46
N ALA A 118 -3.29 1.25 12.89
CA ALA A 118 -3.20 2.53 13.58
C ALA A 118 -3.70 3.69 12.69
N ASP A 119 -3.27 3.75 11.43
CA ASP A 119 -3.67 4.81 10.51
C ASP A 119 -5.16 4.73 10.11
N LEU A 120 -5.72 3.52 10.07
CA LEU A 120 -7.13 3.31 9.75
C LEU A 120 -8.05 3.38 10.98
N GLY A 121 -7.50 3.33 12.20
CA GLY A 121 -8.28 3.30 13.43
C GLY A 121 -9.09 2.01 13.61
N ILE A 122 -8.53 0.86 13.19
CA ILE A 122 -9.16 -0.46 13.29
C ILE A 122 -8.28 -1.43 14.09
N ALA A 123 -8.85 -2.57 14.48
CA ALA A 123 -8.09 -3.61 15.16
C ALA A 123 -7.04 -4.27 14.25
N VAL A 124 -5.91 -4.69 14.80
CA VAL A 124 -4.83 -5.31 14.03
C VAL A 124 -5.27 -6.61 13.35
N ASP A 125 -6.17 -7.36 13.96
CA ASP A 125 -6.73 -8.60 13.40
C ASP A 125 -7.65 -8.37 12.18
N ALA A 126 -8.06 -7.12 11.92
CA ALA A 126 -8.76 -6.73 10.71
C ALA A 126 -7.83 -6.40 9.53
N VAL A 127 -6.52 -6.48 9.73
CA VAL A 127 -5.51 -6.20 8.69
C VAL A 127 -4.68 -7.46 8.43
N SER A 128 -4.69 -7.94 7.20
CA SER A 128 -3.86 -9.04 6.72
C SER A 128 -2.77 -8.53 5.79
N VAL A 129 -1.55 -8.97 6.00
CA VAL A 129 -0.41 -8.75 5.10
C VAL A 129 0.28 -10.09 4.88
N LYS A 130 0.37 -10.50 3.62
CA LYS A 130 1.05 -11.71 3.18
C LYS A 130 1.86 -11.44 1.93
N ALA A 131 2.71 -12.35 1.52
CA ALA A 131 3.56 -12.19 0.36
C ALA A 131 3.63 -13.47 -0.47
N THR A 132 3.95 -13.30 -1.74
CA THR A 132 4.25 -14.39 -2.65
C THR A 132 5.38 -13.99 -3.59
N THR A 133 6.10 -14.98 -4.10
CA THR A 133 6.97 -14.81 -5.26
C THR A 133 6.17 -15.03 -6.55
N THR A 134 6.79 -14.81 -7.70
CA THR A 134 6.26 -15.21 -9.00
C THR A 134 7.00 -16.43 -9.57
N GLU A 135 7.66 -17.22 -8.72
CA GLU A 135 8.43 -18.38 -9.13
C GLU A 135 9.47 -18.05 -10.23
N LYS A 136 10.14 -16.90 -10.07
CA LYS A 136 11.13 -16.34 -11.01
C LYS A 136 10.57 -15.95 -12.37
N LEU A 137 9.26 -15.83 -12.51
CA LEU A 137 8.59 -15.41 -13.74
C LEU A 137 8.34 -13.90 -13.76
N GLY A 138 8.47 -13.31 -14.93
CA GLY A 138 8.12 -11.90 -15.18
C GLY A 138 9.05 -10.91 -14.51
N PHE A 139 8.63 -9.64 -14.46
CA PHE A 139 9.43 -8.53 -13.91
C PHE A 139 9.76 -8.74 -12.42
N SER A 140 8.80 -9.23 -11.65
CA SER A 140 9.01 -9.53 -10.24
C SER A 140 10.00 -10.68 -10.07
N GLY A 141 9.84 -11.74 -10.86
CA GLY A 141 10.74 -12.90 -10.82
C GLY A 141 12.16 -12.60 -11.26
N ARG A 142 12.36 -11.62 -12.13
CA ARG A 142 13.68 -11.12 -12.54
C ARG A 142 14.28 -10.08 -11.58
N GLY A 143 13.54 -9.70 -10.53
CA GLY A 143 14.02 -8.70 -9.58
C GLY A 143 14.06 -7.28 -10.14
N GLU A 144 13.22 -6.97 -11.12
CA GLU A 144 13.15 -5.63 -11.73
C GLU A 144 12.28 -4.67 -10.92
N GLY A 145 11.36 -5.19 -10.15
CA GLY A 145 10.42 -4.40 -9.37
C GLY A 145 9.65 -5.20 -8.34
N ILE A 146 8.77 -4.51 -7.64
CA ILE A 146 7.92 -5.02 -6.58
C ILE A 146 6.50 -4.54 -6.80
N ALA A 147 5.52 -5.40 -6.55
CA ALA A 147 4.11 -5.08 -6.66
C ALA A 147 3.34 -5.45 -5.38
N ALA A 148 2.16 -4.89 -5.25
CA ALA A 148 1.20 -5.28 -4.22
C ALA A 148 -0.22 -5.23 -4.78
N THR A 149 -1.06 -6.12 -4.28
CA THR A 149 -2.51 -6.04 -4.44
C THR A 149 -3.15 -5.82 -3.08
N ALA A 150 -4.26 -5.12 -3.05
CA ALA A 150 -5.04 -4.91 -1.84
C ALA A 150 -6.52 -5.08 -2.12
N ILE A 151 -7.24 -5.66 -1.16
CA ILE A 151 -8.69 -5.68 -1.12
C ILE A 151 -9.12 -5.09 0.21
N CYS A 152 -10.12 -4.24 0.20
CA CYS A 152 -10.73 -3.77 1.43
C CYS A 152 -12.25 -3.89 1.37
N LEU A 153 -12.84 -4.10 2.55
CA LEU A 153 -14.27 -4.03 2.76
C LEU A 153 -14.57 -2.75 3.55
N LEU A 154 -15.41 -1.90 2.99
CA LEU A 154 -15.94 -0.74 3.69
C LEU A 154 -17.32 -1.07 4.24
N VAL A 155 -17.53 -0.71 5.49
CA VAL A 155 -18.82 -0.87 6.19
C VAL A 155 -19.32 0.51 6.63
N PRO A 156 -20.63 0.70 6.85
CA PRO A 156 -21.14 1.93 7.43
C PRO A 156 -20.42 2.26 8.75
N ALA A 157 -20.08 3.53 8.90
CA ALA A 157 -19.41 4.02 10.10
C ALA A 157 -20.35 4.03 11.30
#